data_b2508f6fcedbe5036b64a9f6f22f57e5
#
_entry.id   b2508f6fcedbe5036b64a9f6f22f57e5
#
_cell.length_a   1.000
_cell.length_b   1.000
_cell.length_c   1.000
_cell.angle_alpha   90.00
_cell.angle_beta   90.00
_cell.angle_gamma   90.00
#
_symmetry.space_group_name_H-M   'P 1'
#
loop_
_entity.id
_entity.type
_entity.pdbx_description
1 polymer ?
#
loop_
_entity_poly.entity_id
_entity_poly.type
_entity_poly.pdbx_seq_one_letter_code
_entity_poly.pdbx_strand_id
1 'polypeptide(L)'
;MIARRPTVATASADFVAAADGAPGWEGQVWDQELRLPVTTLDALAGAHGLPDFIKIDVEGYEAVALSGLTRAPRSLSFEFTTIQRDVAAACLDRLSALGYRAFNACLGEGMRFAHPAPIDAATMAAWIAALPHEANSGDVYASLEPGRLAGA
;
A
#
# COMPACT_ATOMS: atom_id res chain seq x y z
N MET A 1 -14.86 8.74 -1.14
CA MET A 1 -14.93 10.09 -1.78
C MET A 1 -14.23 10.00 -3.12
N ILE A 2 -14.69 10.72 -4.12
CA ILE A 2 -14.09 10.74 -5.46
C ILE A 2 -13.52 12.13 -5.66
N ALA A 3 -12.25 12.19 -6.04
CA ALA A 3 -11.60 13.44 -6.45
C ALA A 3 -12.05 13.84 -7.85
N ARG A 4 -11.89 15.13 -8.22
CA ARG A 4 -12.06 15.61 -9.60
C ARG A 4 -11.13 14.87 -10.58
N ARG A 5 -10.01 14.35 -10.08
CA ARG A 5 -9.18 13.35 -10.77
C ARG A 5 -9.53 11.97 -10.21
N PRO A 6 -10.22 11.11 -10.96
CA PRO A 6 -10.74 9.84 -10.42
C PRO A 6 -9.66 8.83 -10.03
N THR A 7 -8.41 9.07 -10.40
CA THR A 7 -7.25 8.22 -10.04
C THR A 7 -6.87 8.27 -8.57
N VAL A 8 -7.34 9.26 -7.81
CA VAL A 8 -7.07 9.41 -6.36
C VAL A 8 -8.38 9.32 -5.54
N ALA A 9 -9.27 8.42 -5.93
CA ALA A 9 -10.47 8.14 -5.15
C ALA A 9 -10.12 7.38 -3.87
N THR A 10 -10.65 7.81 -2.72
CA THR A 10 -10.34 7.20 -1.43
C THR A 10 -11.58 6.87 -0.60
N ALA A 11 -11.49 5.85 0.24
CA ALA A 11 -12.44 5.55 1.31
C ALA A 11 -12.00 6.12 2.67
N SER A 12 -10.80 6.73 2.75
CA SER A 12 -10.21 7.27 3.97
C SER A 12 -10.46 8.78 4.09
N ALA A 13 -11.21 9.21 5.13
CA ALA A 13 -11.33 10.61 5.48
C ALA A 13 -9.99 11.19 6.00
N ASP A 14 -9.21 10.37 6.69
CA ASP A 14 -7.90 10.76 7.21
C ASP A 14 -6.90 11.02 6.09
N PHE A 15 -6.99 10.26 4.99
CA PHE A 15 -6.19 10.52 3.79
C PHE A 15 -6.51 11.90 3.19
N VAL A 16 -7.80 12.23 3.03
CA VAL A 16 -8.20 13.55 2.52
C VAL A 16 -7.68 14.67 3.43
N ALA A 17 -7.77 14.49 4.76
CA ALA A 17 -7.25 15.46 5.71
C ALA A 17 -5.72 15.60 5.67
N ALA A 18 -5.00 14.49 5.49
CA ALA A 18 -3.54 14.48 5.36
C ALA A 18 -3.05 15.09 4.04
N ALA A 19 -3.81 14.94 2.97
CA ALA A 19 -3.49 15.49 1.65
C ALA A 19 -3.78 16.99 1.55
N ASP A 20 -4.65 17.53 2.40
CA ASP A 20 -5.02 18.95 2.35
C ASP A 20 -3.81 19.84 2.69
N GLY A 21 -3.39 20.61 1.69
CA GLY A 21 -2.21 21.49 1.78
C GLY A 21 -0.86 20.79 1.79
N ALA A 22 -0.81 19.45 1.65
CA ALA A 22 0.45 18.72 1.62
C ALA A 22 1.18 18.92 0.29
N PRO A 23 2.54 19.05 0.29
CA PRO A 23 3.34 19.11 -0.92
C PRO A 23 3.13 17.90 -1.83
N GLY A 24 2.92 18.13 -3.13
CA GLY A 24 2.62 17.09 -4.12
C GLY A 24 1.14 16.71 -4.22
N TRP A 25 0.28 17.24 -3.34
CA TRP A 25 -1.17 17.01 -3.33
C TRP A 25 -1.97 18.29 -3.62
N GLU A 26 -1.32 19.35 -4.05
CA GLU A 26 -1.94 20.65 -4.32
C GLU A 26 -3.02 20.54 -5.41
N GLY A 27 -4.17 21.13 -5.13
CA GLY A 27 -5.29 21.18 -6.08
C GLY A 27 -6.10 19.88 -6.18
N GLN A 28 -5.83 18.89 -5.34
CA GLN A 28 -6.73 17.74 -5.20
C GLN A 28 -7.98 18.18 -4.42
N VAL A 29 -9.16 17.86 -4.96
CA VAL A 29 -10.45 18.21 -4.35
C VAL A 29 -11.35 16.99 -4.38
N TRP A 30 -11.78 16.53 -3.21
CA TRP A 30 -12.76 15.44 -3.05
C TRP A 30 -14.13 16.03 -2.78
N ASP A 31 -14.87 16.39 -3.83
CA ASP A 31 -16.18 17.06 -3.76
C ASP A 31 -17.37 16.13 -4.08
N GLN A 32 -17.10 14.85 -4.33
CA GLN A 32 -18.13 13.86 -4.62
C GLN A 32 -18.05 12.68 -3.65
N GLU A 33 -19.21 12.21 -3.21
CA GLU A 33 -19.34 11.00 -2.40
C GLU A 33 -20.12 9.94 -3.17
N LEU A 34 -19.56 8.73 -3.23
CA LEU A 34 -20.20 7.57 -3.83
C LEU A 34 -20.34 6.47 -2.79
N ARG A 35 -21.54 5.93 -2.63
CA ARG A 35 -21.79 4.77 -1.76
C ARG A 35 -21.70 3.50 -2.56
N LEU A 36 -20.79 2.63 -2.18
CA LEU A 36 -20.55 1.35 -2.84
C LEU A 36 -20.64 0.21 -1.82
N PRO A 37 -21.10 -0.99 -2.24
CA PRO A 37 -20.99 -2.18 -1.41
C PRO A 37 -19.50 -2.51 -1.20
N VAL A 38 -19.16 -2.96 0.01
CA VAL A 38 -17.81 -3.35 0.40
C VAL A 38 -17.75 -4.85 0.61
N THR A 39 -16.63 -5.47 0.21
CA THR A 39 -16.32 -6.88 0.46
C THR A 39 -14.91 -7.01 1.02
N THR A 40 -14.54 -8.18 1.53
CA THR A 40 -13.19 -8.47 2.02
C THR A 40 -12.36 -9.20 0.98
N LEU A 41 -11.04 -9.12 1.09
CA LEU A 41 -10.12 -9.89 0.24
C LEU A 41 -10.34 -11.41 0.43
N ASP A 42 -10.66 -11.85 1.64
CA ASP A 42 -10.99 -13.25 1.90
C ASP A 42 -12.27 -13.71 1.20
N ALA A 43 -13.29 -12.86 1.13
CA ALA A 43 -14.53 -13.18 0.41
C ALA A 43 -14.28 -13.30 -1.10
N LEU A 44 -13.47 -12.42 -1.68
CA LEU A 44 -13.04 -12.51 -3.08
C LEU A 44 -12.23 -13.78 -3.34
N ALA A 45 -11.25 -14.08 -2.46
CA ALA A 45 -10.46 -15.30 -2.55
C ALA A 45 -11.30 -16.57 -2.36
N GLY A 46 -12.38 -16.51 -1.57
CA GLY A 46 -13.34 -17.59 -1.41
C GLY A 46 -14.16 -17.85 -2.67
N ALA A 47 -14.55 -16.79 -3.38
CA ALA A 47 -15.36 -16.87 -4.59
C ALA A 47 -14.55 -17.24 -5.84
N HIS A 48 -13.30 -16.77 -5.96
CA HIS A 48 -12.51 -16.84 -7.18
C HIS A 48 -11.21 -17.65 -7.07
N GLY A 49 -10.88 -18.14 -5.87
CA GLY A 49 -9.59 -18.74 -5.55
C GLY A 49 -8.59 -17.70 -5.03
N LEU A 50 -7.59 -18.17 -4.26
CA LEU A 50 -6.52 -17.30 -3.79
C LEU A 50 -5.60 -16.93 -4.96
N PRO A 51 -5.42 -15.64 -5.27
CA PRO A 51 -4.56 -15.22 -6.37
C PRO A 51 -3.07 -15.43 -6.03
N ASP A 52 -2.23 -15.49 -7.04
CA ASP A 52 -0.77 -15.52 -6.86
C ASP A 52 -0.21 -14.16 -6.42
N PHE A 53 -0.87 -13.07 -6.85
CA PHE A 53 -0.48 -11.70 -6.55
C PHE A 53 -1.70 -10.80 -6.31
N ILE A 54 -1.59 -9.90 -5.33
CA ILE A 54 -2.58 -8.84 -5.06
C ILE A 54 -1.84 -7.48 -5.10
N LYS A 55 -2.32 -6.51 -5.87
CA LYS A 55 -1.98 -5.10 -5.70
C LYS A 55 -3.08 -4.42 -4.89
N ILE A 56 -2.70 -3.67 -3.86
CA ILE A 56 -3.58 -2.86 -3.02
C ILE A 56 -3.15 -1.40 -3.18
N ASP A 57 -4.05 -0.59 -3.74
CA ASP A 57 -3.82 0.79 -4.08
C ASP A 57 -5.18 1.48 -3.92
N VAL A 58 -5.42 1.96 -2.71
CA VAL A 58 -6.74 2.44 -2.26
C VAL A 58 -6.65 3.73 -1.46
N GLU A 59 -5.57 4.48 -1.69
CA GLU A 59 -5.37 5.86 -1.26
C GLU A 59 -5.63 6.06 0.25
N GLY A 60 -4.78 5.42 1.08
CA GLY A 60 -4.82 5.53 2.54
C GLY A 60 -5.79 4.56 3.24
N TYR A 61 -6.34 3.57 2.51
CA TYR A 61 -7.21 2.53 3.06
C TYR A 61 -6.57 1.14 3.06
N GLU A 62 -5.25 1.04 2.77
CA GLU A 62 -4.49 -0.19 2.57
C GLU A 62 -4.51 -1.09 3.81
N ALA A 63 -4.30 -0.52 5.00
CA ALA A 63 -4.30 -1.27 6.26
C ALA A 63 -5.68 -1.88 6.54
N VAL A 64 -6.76 -1.17 6.23
CA VAL A 64 -8.13 -1.69 6.38
C VAL A 64 -8.38 -2.79 5.34
N ALA A 65 -7.97 -2.61 4.09
CA ALA A 65 -8.10 -3.64 3.06
C ALA A 65 -7.34 -4.92 3.46
N LEU A 66 -6.11 -4.80 3.97
CA LEU A 66 -5.31 -5.92 4.48
C LEU A 66 -5.90 -6.59 5.71
N SER A 67 -6.67 -5.90 6.53
CA SER A 67 -7.36 -6.51 7.68
C SER A 67 -8.37 -7.58 7.24
N GLY A 68 -8.92 -7.46 6.04
CA GLY A 68 -9.83 -8.41 5.42
C GLY A 68 -9.16 -9.61 4.73
N LEU A 69 -7.85 -9.83 4.92
CA LEU A 69 -7.08 -10.92 4.35
C LEU A 69 -6.52 -11.80 5.48
N THR A 70 -6.90 -13.09 5.54
CA THR A 70 -6.38 -14.06 6.53
C THR A 70 -5.47 -15.12 5.92
N ARG A 71 -5.52 -15.31 4.61
CA ARG A 71 -4.69 -16.27 3.86
C ARG A 71 -3.71 -15.53 2.97
N ALA A 72 -2.42 -15.70 3.22
CA ALA A 72 -1.36 -15.04 2.47
C ALA A 72 -1.31 -15.54 1.00
N PRO A 73 -1.48 -14.69 -0.02
CA PRO A 73 -1.07 -15.01 -1.38
C PRO A 73 0.46 -15.16 -1.46
N ARG A 74 0.97 -15.68 -2.58
CA ARG A 74 2.42 -15.86 -2.77
C ARG A 74 3.19 -14.56 -2.66
N SER A 75 2.64 -13.50 -3.24
CA SER A 75 3.19 -12.14 -3.19
C SER A 75 2.07 -11.12 -3.22
N LEU A 76 2.33 -9.93 -2.71
CA LEU A 76 1.44 -8.77 -2.87
C LEU A 76 2.24 -7.47 -2.89
N SER A 77 1.59 -6.38 -3.33
CA SER A 77 2.07 -5.03 -3.09
C SER A 77 0.97 -4.16 -2.50
N PHE A 78 1.39 -3.14 -1.76
CA PHE A 78 0.53 -2.07 -1.32
C PHE A 78 1.19 -0.72 -1.56
N GLU A 79 0.40 0.29 -1.93
CA GLU A 79 0.90 1.64 -2.05
C GLU A 79 1.12 2.26 -0.66
N PHE A 80 2.18 3.07 -0.54
CA PHE A 80 2.40 3.94 0.60
C PHE A 80 2.58 5.38 0.15
N THR A 81 2.19 6.32 1.01
CA THR A 81 2.44 7.75 0.81
C THR A 81 3.23 8.33 1.98
N THR A 82 4.01 9.38 1.71
CA THR A 82 4.79 10.07 2.76
C THR A 82 3.92 10.92 3.67
N ILE A 83 2.67 11.17 3.31
CA ILE A 83 1.69 11.89 4.15
C ILE A 83 0.98 10.98 5.17
N GLN A 84 1.04 9.62 4.98
CA GLN A 84 0.42 8.64 5.89
C GLN A 84 1.35 7.44 6.13
N ARG A 85 2.53 7.67 6.69
CA ARG A 85 3.54 6.62 6.96
C ARG A 85 3.10 5.61 8.01
N ASP A 86 2.19 5.99 8.89
CA ASP A 86 1.57 5.12 9.90
C ASP A 86 0.70 4.04 9.26
N VAL A 87 0.00 4.35 8.16
CA VAL A 87 -0.72 3.35 7.36
C VAL A 87 0.24 2.30 6.81
N ALA A 88 1.39 2.72 6.27
CA ALA A 88 2.42 1.81 5.77
C ALA A 88 2.98 0.92 6.90
N ALA A 89 3.24 1.48 8.09
CA ALA A 89 3.69 0.71 9.25
C ALA A 89 2.66 -0.36 9.65
N ALA A 90 1.37 0.01 9.72
CA ALA A 90 0.28 -0.93 10.02
C ALA A 90 0.15 -2.05 8.97
N CYS A 91 0.37 -1.73 7.69
CA CYS A 91 0.43 -2.73 6.61
C CYS A 91 1.58 -3.72 6.82
N LEU A 92 2.78 -3.24 7.14
CA LEU A 92 3.96 -4.08 7.39
C LEU A 92 3.75 -5.01 8.60
N ASP A 93 3.15 -4.50 9.69
CA ASP A 93 2.80 -5.30 10.86
C ASP A 93 1.80 -6.40 10.49
N ARG A 94 0.75 -6.06 9.74
CA ARG A 94 -0.25 -7.03 9.28
C ARG A 94 0.37 -8.10 8.40
N LEU A 95 1.22 -7.73 7.43
CA LEU A 95 1.89 -8.67 6.54
C LEU A 95 2.86 -9.58 7.30
N SER A 96 3.57 -9.03 8.29
CA SER A 96 4.42 -9.82 9.17
C SER A 96 3.62 -10.87 9.94
N ALA A 97 2.43 -10.52 10.44
CA ALA A 97 1.51 -11.46 11.09
C ALA A 97 0.98 -12.55 10.13
N LEU A 98 0.84 -12.24 8.83
CA LEU A 98 0.48 -13.20 7.79
C LEU A 98 1.65 -14.11 7.34
N GLY A 99 2.87 -13.88 7.84
CA GLY A 99 4.02 -14.73 7.58
C GLY A 99 5.04 -14.19 6.58
N TYR A 100 4.83 -13.00 5.99
CA TYR A 100 5.83 -12.39 5.13
C TYR A 100 7.06 -11.96 5.93
N ARG A 101 8.26 -12.18 5.34
CA ARG A 101 9.55 -11.83 5.95
C ARG A 101 10.47 -11.09 4.98
N ALA A 102 10.09 -11.04 3.71
CA ALA A 102 10.87 -10.43 2.64
C ALA A 102 10.07 -9.28 2.03
N PHE A 103 10.65 -8.10 2.03
CA PHE A 103 10.05 -6.86 1.51
C PHE A 103 11.05 -6.13 0.63
N ASN A 104 10.55 -5.46 -0.41
CA ASN A 104 11.27 -4.48 -1.20
C ASN A 104 10.31 -3.37 -1.61
N ALA A 105 10.81 -2.27 -2.15
CA ALA A 105 9.94 -1.15 -2.54
C ALA A 105 10.37 -0.54 -3.87
N CYS A 106 9.41 0.08 -4.56
CA CYS A 106 9.67 0.99 -5.68
C CYS A 106 9.17 2.38 -5.31
N LEU A 107 9.87 3.45 -5.69
CA LEU A 107 9.40 4.82 -5.51
C LEU A 107 8.70 5.31 -6.76
N GLY A 108 7.55 5.96 -6.56
CA GLY A 108 6.70 6.49 -7.63
C GLY A 108 6.42 5.42 -8.70
N GLU A 109 6.39 5.83 -9.95
CA GLU A 109 6.21 4.95 -11.12
C GLU A 109 7.51 4.23 -11.54
N GLY A 110 8.54 4.26 -10.68
CA GLY A 110 9.82 3.60 -10.94
C GLY A 110 9.68 2.08 -10.90
N MET A 111 10.07 1.39 -11.97
CA MET A 111 10.05 -0.08 -12.07
C MET A 111 11.36 -0.71 -11.54
N ARG A 112 11.98 -0.09 -10.54
CA ARG A 112 13.24 -0.53 -9.93
C ARG A 112 13.09 -0.65 -8.44
N PHE A 113 13.49 -1.78 -7.89
CA PHE A 113 13.55 -1.94 -6.46
C PHE A 113 14.57 -0.99 -5.82
N ALA A 114 14.18 -0.39 -4.69
CA ALA A 114 15.00 0.54 -3.93
C ALA A 114 16.17 -0.16 -3.21
N HIS A 115 16.03 -1.47 -2.95
CA HIS A 115 17.03 -2.28 -2.28
C HIS A 115 17.54 -3.38 -3.21
N PRO A 116 18.87 -3.65 -3.24
CA PRO A 116 19.43 -4.70 -4.10
C PRO A 116 19.01 -6.11 -3.68
N ALA A 117 18.59 -6.27 -2.43
CA ALA A 117 18.04 -7.50 -1.87
C ALA A 117 16.85 -7.18 -0.96
N PRO A 118 15.93 -8.14 -0.77
CA PRO A 118 14.79 -7.94 0.14
C PRO A 118 15.27 -7.71 1.57
N ILE A 119 14.54 -6.87 2.29
CA ILE A 119 14.78 -6.52 3.69
C ILE A 119 13.60 -6.96 4.56
N ASP A 120 13.75 -6.92 5.88
CA ASP A 120 12.68 -7.22 6.82
C ASP A 120 11.71 -6.04 7.01
N ALA A 121 10.58 -6.29 7.67
CA ALA A 121 9.53 -5.29 7.88
C ALA A 121 10.00 -4.11 8.73
N ALA A 122 10.83 -4.34 9.76
CA ALA A 122 11.33 -3.28 10.64
C ALA A 122 12.27 -2.33 9.88
N THR A 123 13.17 -2.89 9.08
CA THR A 123 14.06 -2.13 8.20
C THR A 123 13.28 -1.35 7.14
N MET A 124 12.23 -1.96 6.54
CA MET A 124 11.35 -1.30 5.59
C MET A 124 10.59 -0.14 6.24
N ALA A 125 10.02 -0.34 7.43
CA ALA A 125 9.33 0.73 8.16
C ALA A 125 10.27 1.90 8.48
N ALA A 126 11.50 1.61 8.95
CA ALA A 126 12.50 2.64 9.21
C ALA A 126 12.91 3.41 7.94
N TRP A 127 13.05 2.70 6.81
CA TRP A 127 13.35 3.31 5.52
C TRP A 127 12.23 4.25 5.06
N ILE A 128 10.95 3.81 5.11
CA ILE A 128 9.80 4.65 4.76
C ILE A 128 9.72 5.88 5.67
N ALA A 129 9.96 5.69 6.99
CA ALA A 129 9.94 6.80 7.95
C ALA A 129 11.02 7.86 7.67
N ALA A 130 12.16 7.46 7.10
CA ALA A 130 13.28 8.34 6.75
C ALA A 130 13.17 9.00 5.38
N LEU A 131 12.23 8.59 4.52
CA LEU A 131 12.05 9.20 3.20
C LEU A 131 11.73 10.70 3.33
N PRO A 132 12.25 11.56 2.46
CA PRO A 132 11.81 12.95 2.39
C PRO A 132 10.35 13.02 1.85
N HIS A 133 9.65 14.12 2.12
CA HIS A 133 8.27 14.29 1.64
C HIS A 133 8.17 14.28 0.10
N GLU A 134 9.20 14.77 -0.57
CA GLU A 134 9.30 14.81 -2.04
C GLU A 134 9.30 13.43 -2.71
N ALA A 135 9.58 12.37 -1.95
CA ALA A 135 9.41 10.99 -2.43
C ALA A 135 7.94 10.66 -2.74
N ASN A 136 7.02 11.38 -2.11
CA ASN A 136 5.57 11.38 -2.28
C ASN A 136 4.94 10.00 -2.02
N SER A 137 5.08 9.04 -2.94
CA SER A 137 4.50 7.70 -2.83
C SER A 137 5.39 6.61 -3.43
N GLY A 138 4.99 5.39 -3.23
CA GLY A 138 5.60 4.21 -3.81
C GLY A 138 4.87 2.93 -3.45
N ASP A 139 5.30 1.81 -4.01
CA ASP A 139 4.77 0.49 -3.71
C ASP A 139 5.74 -0.30 -2.83
N VAL A 140 5.26 -0.89 -1.75
CA VAL A 140 5.96 -1.95 -1.01
C VAL A 140 5.51 -3.29 -1.55
N TYR A 141 6.46 -4.15 -1.87
CA TYR A 141 6.27 -5.52 -2.29
C TYR A 141 6.63 -6.48 -1.16
N ALA A 142 5.77 -7.45 -0.91
CA ALA A 142 6.00 -8.54 0.04
C ALA A 142 5.91 -9.89 -0.66
N SER A 143 6.78 -10.85 -0.33
CA SER A 143 6.76 -12.18 -0.91
C SER A 143 7.09 -13.26 0.12
N LEU A 144 6.41 -14.40 0.02
CA LEU A 144 6.77 -15.64 0.72
C LEU A 144 7.99 -16.33 0.07
N GLU A 145 8.36 -15.89 -1.15
CA GLU A 145 9.52 -16.34 -1.92
C GLU A 145 10.53 -15.18 -2.08
N PRO A 146 11.51 -15.03 -1.18
CA PRO A 146 12.41 -13.87 -1.16
C PRO A 146 13.11 -13.59 -2.49
N GLY A 147 13.44 -14.62 -3.26
CA GLY A 147 14.11 -14.49 -4.56
C GLY A 147 13.33 -13.69 -5.61
N ARG A 148 12.02 -13.52 -5.42
CA ARG A 148 11.18 -12.70 -6.32
C ARG A 148 11.37 -11.19 -6.12
N LEU A 149 11.98 -10.79 -5.01
CA LEU A 149 12.17 -9.38 -4.64
C LEU A 149 13.64 -8.95 -4.75
N ALA A 150 14.51 -9.75 -5.35
CA ALA A 150 15.87 -9.37 -5.64
C ALA A 150 15.90 -8.36 -6.81
N GLY A 151 16.66 -7.27 -6.64
CA GLY A 151 16.95 -6.34 -7.74
C GLY A 151 17.80 -7.02 -8.83
N ALA A 152 17.60 -6.59 -10.06
CA ALA A 152 18.43 -7.00 -11.18
C ALA A 152 19.75 -6.25 -11.18
#